data_0f496aa9ba9639cb08c1f858be59618d
#
_entry.id   0f496aa9ba9639cb08c1f858be59618d
#
_cell.length_a   1.000
_cell.length_b   1.000
_cell.length_c   1.000
_cell.angle_alpha   90.00
_cell.angle_beta   90.00
_cell.angle_gamma   90.00
#
_symmetry.space_group_name_H-M   'P 1'
#
loop_
_entity.id
_entity.type
_entity.pdbx_description
1 polymer ?
#
loop_
_entity_poly.entity_id
_entity_poly.type
_entity_poly.pdbx_seq_one_letter_code
_entity_poly.pdbx_strand_id
1 'polypeptide(L)'
;MAGIRKETMPTLGEMVDEVRANLQGYALRQDRISYVTNSGGISATSTNITIGSASNLAKGVVEIDDELLWIDTFDKASNTLTVAPGFGRGYQGTTASPHAQYAQVTLSPTFPRVNIKKAINDTINSYFPKLWAVNSTTFTFNASQTTYALPDDLESILYMSWQTTGSSQEWLPINRWRADPMASSATFNTNNTVNIYENIQPGRTVQVWYTTTANTLDANTDDYADVTGLPESSSDVTVLGASYKLLSFLDAGRINLSSAEADLNDTKNPYNSGASASRYIFALYQQRLQEEALKLADKYPIRLHYLK
;
A
#
# COMPACT_ATOMS: atom_id res chain seq x y z
N MET A 1 28.94 -14.95 -19.19
CA MET A 1 28.51 -14.02 -18.11
C MET A 1 27.05 -14.32 -17.83
N ALA A 2 26.76 -14.96 -16.72
CA ALA A 2 25.38 -15.20 -16.30
C ALA A 2 24.73 -13.84 -15.99
N GLY A 3 23.66 -13.52 -16.73
CA GLY A 3 22.89 -12.32 -16.48
C GLY A 3 22.37 -12.37 -15.04
N ILE A 4 22.72 -11.35 -14.25
CA ILE A 4 22.09 -11.09 -12.96
C ILE A 4 20.59 -10.99 -13.26
N ARG A 5 19.80 -11.95 -12.76
CA ARG A 5 18.35 -11.80 -12.75
C ARG A 5 18.09 -10.49 -11.98
N LYS A 6 17.55 -9.50 -12.68
CA LYS A 6 16.89 -8.37 -12.02
C LYS A 6 15.76 -9.04 -11.25
N GLU A 7 15.88 -9.11 -9.92
CA GLU A 7 14.75 -9.52 -9.08
C GLU A 7 13.61 -8.59 -9.45
N THR A 8 12.52 -9.14 -9.92
CA THR A 8 11.33 -8.35 -10.23
C THR A 8 10.81 -7.84 -8.91
N MET A 9 10.79 -6.54 -8.75
CA MET A 9 10.26 -5.88 -7.55
C MET A 9 8.82 -6.33 -7.31
N PRO A 10 8.39 -6.55 -6.05
CA PRO A 10 7.06 -7.07 -5.79
C PRO A 10 5.99 -6.05 -6.21
N THR A 11 5.04 -6.51 -7.00
CA THR A 11 3.87 -5.74 -7.38
C THR A 11 2.78 -5.79 -6.32
N LEU A 12 1.83 -4.84 -6.34
CA LEU A 12 0.68 -4.88 -5.43
C LEU A 12 -0.07 -6.22 -5.52
N GLY A 13 -0.23 -6.77 -6.75
CA GLY A 13 -0.88 -8.06 -6.93
C GLY A 13 -0.17 -9.20 -6.22
N GLU A 14 1.16 -9.28 -6.36
CA GLU A 14 1.98 -10.28 -5.68
C GLU A 14 1.96 -10.12 -4.16
N MET A 15 2.03 -8.89 -3.66
CA MET A 15 1.91 -8.60 -2.22
C MET A 15 0.53 -9.02 -1.66
N VAL A 16 -0.55 -8.78 -2.41
CA VAL A 16 -1.90 -9.22 -2.03
C VAL A 16 -1.97 -10.74 -1.93
N ASP A 17 -1.37 -11.45 -2.89
CA ASP A 17 -1.35 -12.91 -2.91
C ASP A 17 -0.50 -13.48 -1.76
N GLU A 18 0.63 -12.84 -1.44
CA GLU A 18 1.48 -13.19 -0.30
C GLU A 18 0.75 -12.99 1.04
N VAL A 19 0.13 -11.82 1.25
CA VAL A 19 -0.68 -11.55 2.45
C VAL A 19 -1.80 -12.58 2.58
N ARG A 20 -2.51 -12.89 1.48
CA ARG A 20 -3.57 -13.89 1.48
C ARG A 20 -3.03 -15.28 1.85
N ALA A 21 -1.90 -15.70 1.28
CA ALA A 21 -1.27 -16.99 1.61
C ALA A 21 -0.89 -17.08 3.10
N ASN A 22 -0.30 -16.01 3.65
CA ASN A 22 0.05 -15.93 5.06
C ASN A 22 -1.18 -16.00 5.97
N LEU A 23 -2.28 -15.33 5.59
CA LEU A 23 -3.52 -15.31 6.35
C LEU A 23 -4.30 -16.63 6.30
N GLN A 24 -4.24 -17.35 5.19
CA GLN A 24 -4.96 -18.63 5.03
C GLN A 24 -4.50 -19.70 6.04
N GLY A 25 -3.24 -19.65 6.48
CA GLY A 25 -2.74 -20.52 7.54
C GLY A 25 -3.45 -20.34 8.90
N TYR A 26 -4.07 -19.18 9.13
CA TYR A 26 -4.82 -18.85 10.36
C TYR A 26 -6.34 -18.94 10.18
N ALA A 27 -6.83 -19.10 8.95
CA ALA A 27 -8.25 -19.20 8.68
C ALA A 27 -8.79 -20.59 9.09
N LEU A 28 -9.95 -20.61 9.76
CA LEU A 28 -10.63 -21.85 10.15
C LEU A 28 -11.07 -22.69 8.95
N ARG A 29 -11.31 -22.04 7.82
CA ARG A 29 -11.71 -22.68 6.57
C ARG A 29 -10.88 -22.06 5.46
N GLN A 30 -10.39 -22.91 4.56
CA GLN A 30 -9.79 -22.45 3.33
C GLN A 30 -10.86 -21.90 2.39
N ASP A 31 -10.52 -20.88 1.64
CA ASP A 31 -11.36 -20.32 0.60
C ASP A 31 -11.65 -21.38 -0.46
N ARG A 32 -12.89 -21.39 -0.94
CA ARG A 32 -13.33 -22.31 -2.00
C ARG A 32 -13.15 -21.63 -3.34
N ILE A 33 -12.42 -22.28 -4.22
CA ILE A 33 -12.04 -21.71 -5.51
C ILE A 33 -12.79 -22.45 -6.62
N SER A 34 -13.27 -21.69 -7.59
CA SER A 34 -13.82 -22.11 -8.87
C SER A 34 -13.28 -21.20 -9.98
N TYR A 35 -13.85 -21.26 -11.16
CA TYR A 35 -13.46 -20.40 -12.28
C TYR A 35 -14.66 -20.09 -13.19
N VAL A 36 -14.61 -18.99 -13.92
CA VAL A 36 -15.64 -18.57 -14.88
C VAL A 36 -15.61 -19.49 -16.08
N THR A 37 -16.76 -20.07 -16.47
CA THR A 37 -16.86 -20.97 -17.63
C THR A 37 -17.59 -20.32 -18.82
N ASN A 38 -18.17 -19.12 -18.66
CA ASN A 38 -18.81 -18.39 -19.75
C ASN A 38 -17.85 -18.25 -20.94
N SER A 39 -18.30 -18.69 -22.13
CA SER A 39 -17.51 -18.52 -23.37
C SER A 39 -17.29 -17.04 -23.64
N GLY A 40 -16.01 -16.63 -23.80
CA GLY A 40 -15.62 -15.24 -23.97
C GLY A 40 -15.61 -14.40 -22.68
N GLY A 41 -15.84 -15.03 -21.50
CA GLY A 41 -15.87 -14.33 -20.22
C GLY A 41 -17.23 -13.70 -19.90
N ILE A 42 -17.25 -12.74 -18.97
CA ILE A 42 -18.43 -12.00 -18.55
C ILE A 42 -18.20 -10.49 -18.67
N SER A 43 -19.26 -9.75 -19.03
CA SER A 43 -19.22 -8.28 -19.07
C SER A 43 -19.44 -7.69 -17.68
N ALA A 44 -19.13 -6.39 -17.52
CA ALA A 44 -19.39 -5.65 -16.28
C ALA A 44 -20.87 -5.61 -15.86
N THR A 45 -21.79 -5.87 -16.80
CA THR A 45 -23.24 -5.85 -16.57
C THR A 45 -23.86 -7.24 -16.52
N SER A 46 -23.10 -8.32 -16.72
CA SER A 46 -23.62 -9.68 -16.70
C SER A 46 -24.15 -10.02 -15.31
N THR A 47 -25.39 -10.53 -15.26
CA THR A 47 -26.04 -10.96 -14.01
C THR A 47 -26.01 -12.46 -13.81
N ASN A 48 -25.84 -13.25 -14.88
CA ASN A 48 -25.72 -14.71 -14.82
C ASN A 48 -24.30 -15.12 -15.15
N ILE A 49 -23.67 -15.85 -14.23
CA ILE A 49 -22.27 -16.27 -14.29
C ILE A 49 -22.23 -17.78 -14.14
N THR A 50 -21.74 -18.48 -15.15
CA THR A 50 -21.47 -19.91 -15.07
C THR A 50 -20.06 -20.16 -14.54
N ILE A 51 -19.94 -21.11 -13.61
CA ILE A 51 -18.66 -21.46 -12.99
C ILE A 51 -18.37 -22.95 -13.10
N GLY A 52 -17.12 -23.35 -12.88
CA GLY A 52 -16.69 -24.75 -13.02
C GLY A 52 -17.36 -25.70 -12.04
N SER A 53 -17.69 -25.26 -10.83
CA SER A 53 -18.42 -26.06 -9.84
C SER A 53 -19.16 -25.16 -8.86
N ALA A 54 -20.45 -25.44 -8.68
CA ALA A 54 -21.32 -24.78 -7.71
C ALA A 54 -21.67 -25.69 -6.49
N SER A 55 -21.00 -26.82 -6.32
CA SER A 55 -21.32 -27.83 -5.30
C SER A 55 -21.33 -27.28 -3.86
N ASN A 56 -20.55 -26.24 -3.61
CA ASN A 56 -20.37 -25.61 -2.30
C ASN A 56 -20.88 -24.18 -2.22
N LEU A 57 -21.71 -23.76 -3.18
CA LEU A 57 -22.28 -22.44 -3.21
C LEU A 57 -23.32 -22.24 -2.13
N ALA A 58 -23.29 -21.05 -1.55
CA ALA A 58 -24.32 -20.45 -0.76
C ALA A 58 -24.62 -19.04 -1.29
N LYS A 59 -25.80 -18.52 -0.99
CA LYS A 59 -26.10 -17.10 -1.18
C LYS A 59 -25.10 -16.26 -0.39
N GLY A 60 -24.58 -15.20 -1.00
CA GLY A 60 -23.63 -14.31 -0.34
C GLY A 60 -22.56 -13.75 -1.26
N VAL A 61 -21.42 -13.42 -0.70
CA VAL A 61 -20.32 -12.75 -1.40
C VAL A 61 -19.48 -13.74 -2.19
N VAL A 62 -19.17 -13.37 -3.42
CA VAL A 62 -18.22 -14.06 -4.30
C VAL A 62 -17.22 -13.02 -4.80
N GLU A 63 -15.97 -13.40 -4.93
CA GLU A 63 -14.90 -12.56 -5.47
C GLU A 63 -14.45 -13.10 -6.83
N ILE A 64 -14.34 -12.22 -7.81
CA ILE A 64 -13.73 -12.51 -9.12
C ILE A 64 -12.71 -11.40 -9.38
N ASP A 65 -11.43 -11.75 -9.46
CA ASP A 65 -10.32 -10.80 -9.51
C ASP A 65 -10.41 -9.79 -8.35
N ASP A 66 -10.59 -8.50 -8.63
CA ASP A 66 -10.73 -7.45 -7.63
C ASP A 66 -12.18 -7.02 -7.39
N GLU A 67 -13.16 -7.66 -8.04
CA GLU A 67 -14.58 -7.36 -7.87
C GLU A 67 -15.23 -8.29 -6.85
N LEU A 68 -16.01 -7.72 -5.93
CA LEU A 68 -16.94 -8.44 -5.09
C LEU A 68 -18.33 -8.43 -5.73
N LEU A 69 -18.97 -9.59 -5.69
CA LEU A 69 -20.32 -9.78 -6.21
C LEU A 69 -21.22 -10.33 -5.09
N TRP A 70 -22.45 -9.84 -5.02
CA TRP A 70 -23.46 -10.43 -4.17
C TRP A 70 -24.33 -11.38 -4.98
N ILE A 71 -24.29 -12.66 -4.64
CA ILE A 71 -25.10 -13.70 -5.28
C ILE A 71 -26.43 -13.85 -4.54
N ASP A 72 -27.52 -13.63 -5.27
CA ASP A 72 -28.87 -13.76 -4.73
C ASP A 72 -29.41 -15.17 -4.86
N THR A 73 -29.23 -15.80 -6.02
CA THR A 73 -29.66 -17.19 -6.28
C THR A 73 -28.57 -17.95 -7.04
N PHE A 74 -28.63 -19.26 -6.99
CA PHE A 74 -27.72 -20.12 -7.73
C PHE A 74 -28.44 -21.42 -8.15
N ASP A 75 -28.06 -21.92 -9.32
CA ASP A 75 -28.51 -23.24 -9.81
C ASP A 75 -27.33 -24.21 -9.82
N LYS A 76 -27.42 -25.26 -9.01
CA LYS A 76 -26.39 -26.31 -8.92
C LYS A 76 -26.35 -27.23 -10.14
N ALA A 77 -27.47 -27.37 -10.85
CA ALA A 77 -27.54 -28.27 -12.01
C ALA A 77 -26.79 -27.66 -13.22
N SER A 78 -26.91 -26.36 -13.41
CA SER A 78 -26.22 -25.60 -14.49
C SER A 78 -24.95 -24.93 -14.03
N ASN A 79 -24.57 -25.02 -12.74
CA ASN A 79 -23.46 -24.27 -12.15
C ASN A 79 -23.54 -22.76 -12.38
N THR A 80 -24.75 -22.20 -12.38
CA THR A 80 -24.98 -20.79 -12.68
C THR A 80 -25.25 -20.01 -11.40
N LEU A 81 -24.57 -18.87 -11.26
CA LEU A 81 -24.78 -17.86 -10.22
C LEU A 81 -25.64 -16.74 -10.79
N THR A 82 -26.62 -16.27 -10.05
CA THR A 82 -27.37 -15.06 -10.38
C THR A 82 -27.03 -13.96 -9.40
N VAL A 83 -26.46 -12.89 -9.93
CA VAL A 83 -26.07 -11.69 -9.20
C VAL A 83 -27.31 -10.88 -8.84
N ALA A 84 -27.40 -10.36 -7.62
CA ALA A 84 -28.52 -9.53 -7.19
C ALA A 84 -28.69 -8.29 -8.07
N PRO A 85 -29.90 -7.98 -8.50
CA PRO A 85 -30.14 -6.81 -9.35
C PRO A 85 -29.85 -5.51 -8.58
N GLY A 86 -29.24 -4.55 -9.25
CA GLY A 86 -29.01 -3.19 -8.77
C GLY A 86 -27.76 -3.02 -7.90
N PHE A 87 -27.47 -3.93 -6.97
CA PHE A 87 -26.34 -3.80 -6.04
C PHE A 87 -25.35 -4.98 -6.04
N GLY A 88 -25.65 -6.01 -6.79
CA GLY A 88 -24.88 -7.25 -6.71
C GLY A 88 -23.53 -7.19 -7.43
N ARG A 89 -23.39 -6.39 -8.50
CA ARG A 89 -22.10 -6.08 -9.15
C ARG A 89 -21.45 -4.92 -8.41
N GLY A 90 -20.11 -4.97 -8.31
CA GLY A 90 -19.38 -3.92 -7.58
C GLY A 90 -19.73 -3.86 -6.09
N TYR A 91 -20.06 -4.98 -5.47
CA TYR A 91 -20.51 -5.04 -4.09
C TYR A 91 -19.45 -4.46 -3.14
N GLN A 92 -19.91 -3.84 -2.04
CA GLN A 92 -19.05 -3.18 -1.04
C GLN A 92 -18.10 -2.11 -1.61
N GLY A 93 -18.50 -1.43 -2.69
CA GLY A 93 -17.73 -0.32 -3.26
C GLY A 93 -16.60 -0.75 -4.20
N THR A 94 -16.54 -2.04 -4.57
CA THR A 94 -15.67 -2.48 -5.67
C THR A 94 -16.21 -2.01 -7.03
N THR A 95 -15.36 -2.00 -8.04
CA THR A 95 -15.76 -1.58 -9.39
C THR A 95 -16.24 -2.78 -10.20
N ALA A 96 -17.45 -2.72 -10.76
CA ALA A 96 -17.94 -3.73 -11.69
C ALA A 96 -17.09 -3.73 -12.97
N SER A 97 -16.49 -4.87 -13.30
CA SER A 97 -15.54 -5.02 -14.41
C SER A 97 -15.86 -6.25 -15.27
N PRO A 98 -15.40 -6.30 -16.52
CA PRO A 98 -15.44 -7.54 -17.30
C PRO A 98 -14.39 -8.52 -16.76
N HIS A 99 -14.73 -9.82 -16.74
CA HIS A 99 -13.81 -10.88 -16.34
C HIS A 99 -13.64 -11.89 -17.47
N ALA A 100 -12.41 -12.34 -17.66
CA ALA A 100 -12.07 -13.30 -18.70
C ALA A 100 -12.66 -14.69 -18.41
N GLN A 101 -12.82 -15.50 -19.44
CA GLN A 101 -13.03 -16.92 -19.25
C GLN A 101 -11.84 -17.52 -18.46
N TYR A 102 -12.13 -18.41 -17.55
CA TYR A 102 -11.18 -19.00 -16.58
C TYR A 102 -10.67 -18.04 -15.49
N ALA A 103 -11.20 -16.82 -15.38
CA ALA A 103 -10.92 -15.98 -14.22
C ALA A 103 -11.28 -16.74 -12.94
N GLN A 104 -10.43 -16.62 -11.93
CA GLN A 104 -10.64 -17.30 -10.64
C GLN A 104 -11.83 -16.72 -9.91
N VAL A 105 -12.66 -17.61 -9.39
CA VAL A 105 -13.83 -17.28 -8.58
C VAL A 105 -13.61 -17.81 -7.16
N THR A 106 -13.56 -16.92 -6.19
CA THR A 106 -13.45 -17.30 -4.77
C THR A 106 -14.81 -17.19 -4.10
N LEU A 107 -15.28 -18.29 -3.60
CA LEU A 107 -16.61 -18.40 -2.98
C LEU A 107 -16.51 -18.09 -1.48
N SER A 108 -17.23 -17.07 -1.03
CA SER A 108 -17.23 -16.61 0.36
C SER A 108 -15.82 -16.35 0.90
N PRO A 109 -15.04 -15.42 0.28
CA PRO A 109 -13.66 -15.15 0.65
C PRO A 109 -13.58 -14.72 2.11
N THR A 110 -12.67 -15.34 2.88
CA THR A 110 -12.38 -14.92 4.26
C THR A 110 -11.69 -13.58 4.29
N PHE A 111 -10.76 -13.38 3.35
CA PHE A 111 -10.01 -12.15 3.17
C PHE A 111 -10.14 -11.69 1.71
N PRO A 112 -11.14 -10.85 1.40
CA PRO A 112 -11.29 -10.28 0.06
C PRO A 112 -10.06 -9.47 -0.36
N ARG A 113 -9.66 -9.54 -1.63
CA ARG A 113 -8.51 -8.80 -2.19
C ARG A 113 -8.60 -7.30 -1.92
N VAL A 114 -9.80 -6.72 -2.02
CA VAL A 114 -10.03 -5.29 -1.75
C VAL A 114 -9.69 -4.91 -0.30
N ASN A 115 -9.99 -5.77 0.67
CA ASN A 115 -9.65 -5.53 2.07
C ASN A 115 -8.16 -5.68 2.32
N ILE A 116 -7.50 -6.61 1.61
CA ILE A 116 -6.04 -6.78 1.68
C ILE A 116 -5.34 -5.55 1.09
N LYS A 117 -5.76 -5.08 -0.10
CA LYS A 117 -5.23 -3.85 -0.71
C LYS A 117 -5.37 -2.64 0.22
N LYS A 118 -6.56 -2.50 0.83
CA LYS A 118 -6.78 -1.43 1.81
C LYS A 118 -5.82 -1.56 3.00
N ALA A 119 -5.63 -2.75 3.56
CA ALA A 119 -4.72 -2.97 4.68
C ALA A 119 -3.25 -2.69 4.32
N ILE A 120 -2.83 -3.00 3.07
CA ILE A 120 -1.51 -2.65 2.52
C ILE A 120 -1.36 -1.12 2.50
N ASN A 121 -2.29 -0.39 1.88
CA ASN A 121 -2.23 1.06 1.78
C ASN A 121 -2.33 1.75 3.15
N ASP A 122 -3.18 1.26 4.05
CA ASP A 122 -3.26 1.74 5.43
C ASP A 122 -1.93 1.50 6.19
N THR A 123 -1.17 0.48 5.81
CA THR A 123 0.15 0.22 6.39
C THR A 123 1.18 1.19 5.85
N ILE A 124 1.21 1.41 4.53
CA ILE A 124 2.09 2.39 3.89
C ILE A 124 1.86 3.78 4.48
N ASN A 125 0.60 4.22 4.59
CA ASN A 125 0.24 5.51 5.19
C ASN A 125 0.67 5.65 6.66
N SER A 126 0.81 4.54 7.40
CA SER A 126 1.23 4.56 8.81
C SER A 126 2.75 4.59 9.03
N TYR A 127 3.54 4.59 7.99
CA TYR A 127 5.00 4.54 8.10
C TYR A 127 5.64 5.83 8.59
N PHE A 128 5.12 6.96 8.11
CA PHE A 128 5.68 8.24 8.54
C PHE A 128 5.48 8.45 10.06
N PRO A 129 6.46 8.96 10.82
CA PRO A 129 7.78 9.45 10.37
C PRO A 129 8.92 8.41 10.38
N LYS A 130 8.66 7.12 10.60
CA LYS A 130 9.72 6.10 10.72
C LYS A 130 10.34 5.73 9.37
N LEU A 131 9.48 5.50 8.36
CA LEU A 131 9.89 5.33 6.97
C LEU A 131 9.27 6.46 6.14
N TRP A 132 10.02 6.94 5.17
CA TRP A 132 9.66 8.05 4.30
C TRP A 132 10.28 7.87 2.92
N ALA A 133 9.62 8.42 1.92
CA ALA A 133 10.16 8.49 0.57
C ALA A 133 11.08 9.70 0.42
N VAL A 134 12.00 9.63 -0.52
CA VAL A 134 12.92 10.72 -0.87
C VAL A 134 12.52 11.29 -2.20
N ASN A 135 12.32 12.60 -2.23
CA ASN A 135 12.02 13.32 -3.46
C ASN A 135 12.99 14.50 -3.62
N SER A 136 13.03 15.10 -4.79
CA SER A 136 13.85 16.28 -5.06
C SER A 136 13.12 17.30 -5.90
N THR A 137 13.41 18.57 -5.64
CA THR A 137 12.94 19.69 -6.47
C THR A 137 14.09 20.63 -6.81
N THR A 138 13.92 21.39 -7.87
CA THR A 138 14.92 22.36 -8.31
C THR A 138 14.29 23.72 -8.59
N PHE A 139 15.04 24.78 -8.28
CA PHE A 139 14.69 26.15 -8.65
C PHE A 139 15.94 26.94 -9.01
N THR A 140 15.75 28.09 -9.67
CA THR A 140 16.86 28.99 -10.01
C THR A 140 17.06 30.04 -8.92
N PHE A 141 18.27 30.15 -8.39
CA PHE A 141 18.61 31.17 -7.40
C PHE A 141 18.58 32.58 -7.98
N ASN A 142 17.89 33.47 -7.30
CA ASN A 142 17.80 34.90 -7.66
C ASN A 142 18.26 35.76 -6.48
N ALA A 143 19.29 36.62 -6.66
CA ALA A 143 19.84 37.43 -5.58
C ALA A 143 18.85 38.47 -5.01
N SER A 144 17.79 38.82 -5.72
CA SER A 144 16.76 39.74 -5.24
C SER A 144 15.67 39.04 -4.41
N GLN A 145 15.70 37.71 -4.34
CA GLN A 145 14.70 36.88 -3.64
C GLN A 145 15.41 36.07 -2.57
N THR A 146 14.96 36.17 -1.34
CA THR A 146 15.50 35.37 -0.20
C THR A 146 14.70 34.13 0.13
N THR A 147 13.41 34.12 -0.26
CA THR A 147 12.46 33.06 0.09
C THR A 147 11.98 32.37 -1.17
N TYR A 148 12.05 31.04 -1.18
CA TYR A 148 11.65 30.19 -2.30
C TYR A 148 10.54 29.23 -1.86
N ALA A 149 9.51 29.07 -2.69
CA ALA A 149 8.47 28.08 -2.47
C ALA A 149 9.01 26.68 -2.69
N LEU A 150 8.60 25.75 -1.82
CA LEU A 150 8.89 24.33 -1.90
C LEU A 150 7.59 23.55 -2.14
N PRO A 151 7.66 22.31 -2.61
CA PRO A 151 6.48 21.46 -2.77
C PRO A 151 5.66 21.31 -1.49
N ASP A 152 4.37 21.11 -1.63
CA ASP A 152 3.43 20.92 -0.52
C ASP A 152 3.54 19.56 0.16
N ASP A 153 4.06 18.55 -0.56
CA ASP A 153 4.35 17.21 -0.05
C ASP A 153 5.65 17.13 0.78
N LEU A 154 6.35 18.26 0.96
CA LEU A 154 7.61 18.29 1.71
C LEU A 154 7.35 18.20 3.21
N GLU A 155 7.94 17.20 3.85
CA GLU A 155 7.90 17.01 5.29
C GLU A 155 9.18 17.54 5.97
N SER A 156 10.35 17.24 5.42
CA SER A 156 11.63 17.71 5.97
C SER A 156 12.71 17.80 4.89
N ILE A 157 13.55 18.82 4.95
CA ILE A 157 14.68 18.97 4.05
C ILE A 157 15.84 18.10 4.55
N LEU A 158 16.31 17.21 3.67
CA LEU A 158 17.48 16.37 3.93
C LEU A 158 18.78 17.07 3.56
N TYR A 159 18.79 17.70 2.38
CA TYR A 159 20.01 18.26 1.81
C TYR A 159 19.68 19.29 0.74
N MET A 160 20.47 20.36 0.70
CA MET A 160 20.40 21.37 -0.35
C MET A 160 21.76 21.55 -0.98
N SER A 161 21.78 21.74 -2.30
CA SER A 161 22.98 22.00 -3.08
C SER A 161 22.71 22.94 -4.23
N TRP A 162 23.75 23.61 -4.71
CA TRP A 162 23.68 24.45 -5.90
C TRP A 162 24.74 24.03 -6.92
N GLN A 163 24.44 24.20 -8.21
CA GLN A 163 25.28 23.74 -9.29
C GLN A 163 26.25 24.86 -9.70
N THR A 164 27.54 24.52 -9.76
CA THR A 164 28.60 25.45 -10.26
C THR A 164 28.58 25.57 -11.78
N THR A 165 29.31 26.57 -12.33
CA THR A 165 29.58 26.65 -13.76
C THR A 165 30.91 26.02 -14.10
N GLY A 166 31.00 25.52 -15.33
CA GLY A 166 32.23 24.97 -15.87
C GLY A 166 32.02 23.62 -16.54
N SER A 167 33.07 23.03 -17.03
CA SER A 167 33.04 21.73 -17.71
C SER A 167 32.71 20.54 -16.76
N SER A 168 32.90 20.71 -15.45
CA SER A 168 32.64 19.71 -14.43
C SER A 168 31.57 20.15 -13.45
N GLN A 169 30.40 20.52 -13.90
CA GLN A 169 29.25 20.98 -13.10
C GLN A 169 29.15 20.28 -11.72
N GLU A 170 29.84 20.82 -10.72
CA GLU A 170 29.84 20.30 -9.37
C GLU A 170 28.64 20.80 -8.57
N TRP A 171 28.12 19.98 -7.68
CA TRP A 171 27.08 20.35 -6.74
C TRP A 171 27.70 20.67 -5.38
N LEU A 172 27.67 21.94 -5.01
CA LEU A 172 28.17 22.41 -3.73
C LEU A 172 27.05 22.46 -2.68
N PRO A 173 27.32 22.02 -1.43
CA PRO A 173 26.33 22.04 -0.37
C PRO A 173 25.95 23.47 0.03
N ILE A 174 24.68 23.68 0.36
CA ILE A 174 24.15 24.88 0.99
C ILE A 174 23.93 24.56 2.48
N ASN A 175 24.66 25.22 3.36
CA ASN A 175 24.61 24.96 4.80
C ASN A 175 23.87 26.06 5.57
N ARG A 176 23.63 27.22 5.00
CA ARG A 176 22.98 28.37 5.65
C ARG A 176 21.60 28.62 5.06
N TRP A 177 20.62 27.93 5.62
CA TRP A 177 19.23 28.03 5.22
C TRP A 177 18.28 27.84 6.41
N ARG A 178 17.04 28.28 6.23
CA ARG A 178 15.95 28.06 7.20
C ARG A 178 14.66 27.67 6.46
N ALA A 179 14.07 26.54 6.82
CA ALA A 179 12.74 26.18 6.36
C ALA A 179 11.67 26.95 7.15
N ASP A 180 10.61 27.35 6.47
CA ASP A 180 9.40 27.91 7.07
C ASP A 180 8.19 27.16 6.53
N PRO A 181 7.60 26.25 7.34
CA PRO A 181 6.44 25.46 6.94
C PRO A 181 5.10 26.22 7.11
N MET A 182 5.12 27.47 7.59
CA MET A 182 3.95 28.28 7.85
C MET A 182 3.95 29.58 7.05
N ALA A 183 4.55 29.58 5.87
CA ALA A 183 4.58 30.74 5.01
C ALA A 183 3.15 31.10 4.52
N SER A 184 2.93 32.40 4.27
CA SER A 184 1.62 32.87 3.82
C SER A 184 1.27 32.31 2.42
N SER A 185 0.17 31.58 2.33
CA SER A 185 -0.38 31.09 1.06
C SER A 185 -0.83 32.19 0.11
N ALA A 186 -1.02 33.40 0.59
CA ALA A 186 -1.30 34.58 -0.25
C ALA A 186 -0.09 35.02 -1.08
N THR A 187 1.12 34.69 -0.62
CA THR A 187 2.37 35.04 -1.29
C THR A 187 3.01 33.85 -2.02
N PHE A 188 2.81 32.66 -1.49
CA PHE A 188 3.41 31.43 -2.03
C PHE A 188 2.32 30.39 -2.34
N ASN A 189 2.49 29.64 -3.41
CA ASN A 189 1.51 28.61 -3.82
C ASN A 189 1.41 27.46 -2.80
N THR A 190 2.45 27.26 -2.01
CA THR A 190 2.52 26.27 -0.94
C THR A 190 2.84 26.97 0.39
N ASN A 191 2.49 26.36 1.51
CA ASN A 191 2.89 26.90 2.81
C ASN A 191 4.36 26.62 3.13
N ASN A 192 5.01 25.71 2.39
CA ASN A 192 6.40 25.32 2.59
C ASN A 192 7.33 26.26 1.82
N THR A 193 8.23 26.91 2.54
CA THR A 193 9.25 27.78 1.93
C THR A 193 10.62 27.55 2.56
N VAL A 194 11.65 28.01 1.85
CA VAL A 194 13.03 28.04 2.37
C VAL A 194 13.64 29.42 2.16
N ASN A 195 14.29 29.91 3.20
CA ASN A 195 15.13 31.10 3.14
C ASN A 195 16.61 30.67 3.02
N ILE A 196 17.31 31.19 2.02
CA ILE A 196 18.73 30.90 1.79
C ILE A 196 19.56 32.12 2.18
N TYR A 197 20.53 31.91 3.06
CA TYR A 197 21.43 32.96 3.56
C TYR A 197 22.85 32.80 3.05
N GLU A 198 23.09 31.87 2.14
CA GLU A 198 24.39 31.63 1.54
C GLU A 198 24.58 32.50 0.32
N ASN A 199 25.83 32.94 0.09
CA ASN A 199 26.15 33.76 -1.08
C ASN A 199 26.32 32.87 -2.32
N ILE A 200 25.24 32.70 -3.05
CA ILE A 200 25.17 31.91 -4.27
C ILE A 200 25.13 32.86 -5.46
N GLN A 201 25.85 32.53 -6.53
CA GLN A 201 25.81 33.30 -7.75
C GLN A 201 24.41 33.27 -8.38
N PRO A 202 23.81 34.43 -8.74
CA PRO A 202 22.49 34.46 -9.38
C PRO A 202 22.43 33.63 -10.66
N GLY A 203 21.26 33.02 -10.94
CA GLY A 203 21.04 32.19 -12.11
C GLY A 203 21.50 30.74 -11.95
N ARG A 204 21.97 30.33 -10.75
CA ARG A 204 22.36 28.95 -10.48
C ARG A 204 21.16 28.10 -10.15
N THR A 205 21.21 26.83 -10.58
CA THR A 205 20.23 25.81 -10.16
C THR A 205 20.51 25.39 -8.74
N VAL A 206 19.50 25.49 -7.90
CA VAL A 206 19.49 24.92 -6.54
C VAL A 206 18.65 23.67 -6.57
N GLN A 207 19.16 22.60 -5.97
CA GLN A 207 18.46 21.34 -5.78
C GLN A 207 18.22 21.10 -4.29
N VAL A 208 16.99 20.74 -3.97
CA VAL A 208 16.55 20.40 -2.62
C VAL A 208 16.13 18.95 -2.59
N TRP A 209 16.76 18.15 -1.75
CA TRP A 209 16.35 16.78 -1.44
C TRP A 209 15.57 16.79 -0.15
N TYR A 210 14.41 16.15 -0.14
CA TYR A 210 13.50 16.21 0.98
C TYR A 210 12.79 14.88 1.22
N THR A 211 12.26 14.73 2.42
CA THR A 211 11.42 13.60 2.79
C THR A 211 9.97 13.91 2.46
N THR A 212 9.24 12.91 1.99
CA THR A 212 7.79 12.96 1.76
C THR A 212 7.14 11.68 2.28
N THR A 213 5.83 11.73 2.50
CA THR A 213 5.05 10.53 2.77
C THR A 213 5.07 9.60 1.56
N ALA A 214 5.04 8.30 1.81
CA ALA A 214 4.98 7.32 0.73
C ALA A 214 3.63 7.36 0.00
N ASN A 215 3.66 7.17 -1.33
CA ASN A 215 2.44 7.05 -2.12
C ASN A 215 1.77 5.69 -1.91
N THR A 216 0.45 5.64 -2.10
CA THR A 216 -0.34 4.40 -2.08
C THR A 216 -0.28 3.68 -3.43
N LEU A 217 -0.58 2.39 -3.41
CA LEU A 217 -0.64 1.51 -4.58
C LEU A 217 -2.10 1.33 -5.01
N ASP A 218 -2.39 1.46 -6.30
CA ASP A 218 -3.77 1.33 -6.83
C ASP A 218 -3.92 0.11 -7.74
N ALA A 219 -3.11 0.00 -8.79
CA ALA A 219 -3.18 -1.08 -9.76
C ALA A 219 -2.41 -2.32 -9.29
N ASN A 220 -2.89 -3.52 -9.65
CA ASN A 220 -2.19 -4.77 -9.33
C ASN A 220 -0.78 -4.85 -9.92
N THR A 221 -0.51 -4.07 -10.97
CA THR A 221 0.78 -3.99 -11.65
C THR A 221 1.71 -2.94 -11.07
N ASP A 222 1.25 -2.15 -10.08
CA ASP A 222 2.06 -1.13 -9.46
C ASP A 222 3.24 -1.77 -8.73
N ASP A 223 4.44 -1.35 -9.09
CA ASP A 223 5.66 -1.76 -8.43
C ASP A 223 5.80 -1.03 -7.09
N TYR A 224 6.14 -1.79 -6.05
CA TYR A 224 6.19 -1.25 -4.69
C TYR A 224 7.18 -0.08 -4.57
N ALA A 225 8.42 -0.27 -5.00
CA ALA A 225 9.46 0.73 -4.81
C ALA A 225 9.28 1.94 -5.73
N ASP A 226 8.88 1.70 -6.99
CA ASP A 226 8.73 2.77 -7.99
C ASP A 226 7.56 3.71 -7.64
N VAL A 227 6.44 3.17 -7.15
CA VAL A 227 5.25 3.98 -6.84
C VAL A 227 5.33 4.60 -5.46
N THR A 228 5.72 3.83 -4.44
CA THR A 228 5.75 4.34 -3.06
C THR A 228 6.96 5.22 -2.77
N GLY A 229 8.04 5.09 -3.54
CA GLY A 229 9.33 5.74 -3.27
C GLY A 229 10.09 5.16 -2.07
N LEU A 230 9.59 4.06 -1.47
CA LEU A 230 10.22 3.38 -0.35
C LEU A 230 11.28 2.38 -0.83
N PRO A 231 12.26 2.00 0.01
CA PRO A 231 13.20 0.95 -0.32
C PRO A 231 12.49 -0.39 -0.60
N GLU A 232 12.90 -1.12 -1.63
CA GLU A 232 12.37 -2.45 -1.97
C GLU A 232 12.39 -3.41 -0.77
N SER A 233 13.45 -3.34 0.05
CA SER A 233 13.61 -4.17 1.25
C SER A 233 12.53 -3.95 2.32
N SER A 234 11.69 -2.90 2.19
CA SER A 234 10.59 -2.64 3.13
C SER A 234 9.26 -3.26 2.69
N SER A 235 9.21 -3.96 1.55
CA SER A 235 8.00 -4.63 1.07
C SER A 235 7.49 -5.71 2.04
N ASP A 236 8.40 -6.48 2.64
CA ASP A 236 8.08 -7.47 3.67
C ASP A 236 7.44 -6.84 4.93
N VAL A 237 7.89 -5.63 5.30
CA VAL A 237 7.29 -4.87 6.40
C VAL A 237 5.84 -4.52 6.08
N THR A 238 5.54 -4.19 4.82
CA THR A 238 4.18 -3.89 4.37
C THR A 238 3.28 -5.13 4.43
N VAL A 239 3.79 -6.29 4.00
CA VAL A 239 3.07 -7.57 4.08
C VAL A 239 2.77 -7.95 5.54
N LEU A 240 3.76 -7.83 6.44
CA LEU A 240 3.56 -8.09 7.88
C LEU A 240 2.56 -7.10 8.49
N GLY A 241 2.65 -5.82 8.12
CA GLY A 241 1.75 -4.77 8.59
C GLY A 241 0.30 -4.99 8.17
N ALA A 242 0.05 -5.37 6.91
CA ALA A 242 -1.28 -5.73 6.43
C ALA A 242 -1.81 -6.99 7.11
N SER A 243 -0.94 -7.99 7.28
CA SER A 243 -1.32 -9.28 7.89
C SER A 243 -1.78 -9.12 9.33
N TYR A 244 -1.05 -8.38 10.19
CA TYR A 244 -1.48 -8.21 11.59
C TYR A 244 -2.78 -7.42 11.71
N LYS A 245 -2.99 -6.41 10.86
CA LYS A 245 -4.23 -5.63 10.84
C LYS A 245 -5.44 -6.52 10.52
N LEU A 246 -5.32 -7.37 9.51
CA LEU A 246 -6.40 -8.26 9.10
C LEU A 246 -6.66 -9.39 10.12
N LEU A 247 -5.62 -9.95 10.73
CA LEU A 247 -5.77 -10.98 11.76
C LEU A 247 -6.44 -10.46 13.02
N SER A 248 -6.26 -9.19 13.37
CA SER A 248 -6.90 -8.59 14.55
C SER A 248 -8.43 -8.61 14.48
N PHE A 249 -9.01 -8.69 13.28
CA PHE A 249 -10.47 -8.76 13.06
C PHE A 249 -11.04 -10.19 13.08
N LEU A 250 -10.20 -11.23 13.01
CA LEU A 250 -10.70 -12.62 13.00
C LEU A 250 -11.45 -13.00 14.27
N ASP A 251 -11.02 -12.53 15.43
CA ASP A 251 -11.64 -12.85 16.69
C ASP A 251 -12.91 -12.01 16.96
N ALA A 252 -13.09 -10.89 16.25
CA ALA A 252 -14.28 -10.04 16.41
C ALA A 252 -15.59 -10.77 16.08
N GLY A 253 -15.58 -11.67 15.09
CA GLY A 253 -16.71 -12.53 14.74
C GLY A 253 -17.02 -13.60 15.78
N ARG A 254 -16.03 -14.00 16.58
CA ARG A 254 -16.18 -15.01 17.65
C ARG A 254 -16.74 -14.42 18.94
N ILE A 255 -16.51 -13.15 19.22
CA ILE A 255 -17.04 -12.46 20.39
C ILE A 255 -18.57 -12.37 20.34
N ASN A 256 -19.16 -12.34 19.13
CA ASN A 256 -20.61 -12.32 18.94
C ASN A 256 -21.29 -13.70 18.96
N LEU A 257 -20.53 -14.78 18.87
CA LEU A 257 -21.03 -16.12 19.13
C LEU A 257 -21.06 -16.29 20.65
N SER A 258 -22.20 -15.94 21.26
CA SER A 258 -22.48 -16.17 22.66
C SER A 258 -22.35 -17.67 22.95
N SER A 259 -21.17 -18.12 23.28
CA SER A 259 -21.09 -19.43 23.93
C SER A 259 -19.70 -19.67 24.49
N ALA A 260 -19.61 -19.61 25.77
CA ALA A 260 -18.65 -20.36 26.54
C ALA A 260 -18.61 -21.86 26.13
N GLU A 261 -19.67 -22.39 25.46
CA GLU A 261 -19.76 -23.79 25.00
C GLU A 261 -18.96 -24.06 23.71
N ALA A 262 -18.86 -23.11 22.77
CA ALA A 262 -18.05 -23.32 21.56
C ALA A 262 -16.54 -23.29 21.86
N ASP A 263 -16.15 -22.63 22.94
CA ASP A 263 -14.75 -22.42 23.33
C ASP A 263 -14.16 -23.63 24.09
N LEU A 264 -15.00 -24.37 24.80
CA LEU A 264 -14.58 -25.55 25.57
C LEU A 264 -14.28 -26.77 24.68
N ASN A 265 -14.81 -26.83 23.48
CA ASN A 265 -14.69 -27.99 22.58
C ASN A 265 -13.73 -27.77 21.39
N ASP A 266 -13.22 -26.57 21.13
CA ASP A 266 -12.30 -26.32 20.03
C ASP A 266 -10.84 -26.36 20.49
N THR A 267 -10.30 -27.56 20.66
CA THR A 267 -8.88 -27.79 20.99
C THR A 267 -7.94 -27.41 19.86
N LYS A 268 -8.43 -27.17 18.63
CA LYS A 268 -7.60 -26.81 17.47
C LYS A 268 -7.42 -25.31 17.31
N ASN A 269 -8.36 -24.52 17.78
CA ASN A 269 -8.31 -23.06 17.70
C ASN A 269 -8.76 -22.45 19.04
N PRO A 270 -7.87 -22.38 20.03
CA PRO A 270 -8.22 -21.85 21.34
C PRO A 270 -8.63 -20.39 21.27
N TYR A 271 -9.46 -19.97 22.21
CA TYR A 271 -9.88 -18.57 22.41
C TYR A 271 -8.65 -17.64 22.37
N ASN A 272 -8.76 -16.50 21.66
CA ASN A 272 -7.66 -15.56 21.39
C ASN A 272 -6.53 -16.08 20.48
N SER A 273 -6.72 -17.14 19.71
CA SER A 273 -5.68 -17.61 18.79
C SER A 273 -5.34 -16.56 17.72
N GLY A 274 -6.34 -15.88 17.18
CA GLY A 274 -6.15 -14.77 16.23
C GLY A 274 -5.45 -13.57 16.86
N ALA A 275 -5.85 -13.19 18.09
CA ALA A 275 -5.21 -12.10 18.82
C ALA A 275 -3.75 -12.43 19.17
N SER A 276 -3.44 -13.68 19.52
CA SER A 276 -2.07 -14.11 19.80
C SER A 276 -1.21 -14.11 18.55
N ALA A 277 -1.74 -14.60 17.42
CA ALA A 277 -1.06 -14.55 16.12
C ALA A 277 -0.84 -13.10 15.67
N SER A 278 -1.86 -12.24 15.80
CA SER A 278 -1.75 -10.82 15.47
C SER A 278 -0.67 -10.11 16.29
N ARG A 279 -0.58 -10.39 17.62
CA ARG A 279 0.48 -9.82 18.48
C ARG A 279 1.87 -10.29 18.07
N TYR A 280 2.02 -11.57 17.72
CA TYR A 280 3.31 -12.08 17.25
C TYR A 280 3.74 -11.42 15.95
N ILE A 281 2.85 -11.34 14.95
CA ILE A 281 3.16 -10.68 13.68
C ILE A 281 3.40 -9.18 13.89
N PHE A 282 2.67 -8.53 14.80
CA PHE A 282 2.91 -7.14 15.16
C PHE A 282 4.31 -6.93 15.76
N ALA A 283 4.80 -7.82 16.60
CA ALA A 283 6.16 -7.75 17.14
C ALA A 283 7.22 -7.87 16.03
N LEU A 284 7.05 -8.81 15.10
CA LEU A 284 7.92 -8.94 13.93
C LEU A 284 7.86 -7.69 13.03
N TYR A 285 6.66 -7.18 12.77
CA TYR A 285 6.47 -5.94 12.02
C TYR A 285 7.22 -4.77 12.65
N GLN A 286 7.11 -4.58 13.97
CA GLN A 286 7.81 -3.50 14.68
C GLN A 286 9.34 -3.65 14.61
N GLN A 287 9.84 -4.87 14.75
CA GLN A 287 11.27 -5.15 14.63
C GLN A 287 11.76 -4.82 13.22
N ARG A 288 11.12 -5.35 12.20
CA ARG A 288 11.50 -5.11 10.81
C ARG A 288 11.39 -3.63 10.42
N LEU A 289 10.32 -2.96 10.87
CA LEU A 289 10.15 -1.52 10.66
C LEU A 289 11.30 -0.71 11.26
N GLN A 290 11.79 -1.07 12.45
CA GLN A 290 12.94 -0.41 13.05
C GLN A 290 14.23 -0.68 12.28
N GLU A 291 14.46 -1.90 11.82
CA GLU A 291 15.62 -2.24 11.00
C GLU A 291 15.66 -1.44 9.70
N GLU A 292 14.54 -1.34 8.99
CA GLU A 292 14.45 -0.55 7.75
C GLU A 292 14.59 0.97 8.02
N ALA A 293 14.02 1.47 9.11
CA ALA A 293 14.19 2.86 9.52
C ALA A 293 15.65 3.20 9.82
N LEU A 294 16.40 2.31 10.47
CA LEU A 294 17.84 2.50 10.71
C LEU A 294 18.65 2.49 9.42
N LYS A 295 18.35 1.58 8.48
CA LYS A 295 19.01 1.56 7.15
C LYS A 295 18.75 2.86 6.39
N LEU A 296 17.51 3.36 6.43
CA LEU A 296 17.14 4.60 5.76
C LEU A 296 17.86 5.81 6.39
N ALA A 297 17.93 5.87 7.73
CA ALA A 297 18.65 6.92 8.45
C ALA A 297 20.16 6.90 8.19
N ASP A 298 20.76 5.71 8.04
CA ASP A 298 22.17 5.56 7.69
C ASP A 298 22.46 6.01 6.25
N LYS A 299 21.57 5.66 5.33
CA LYS A 299 21.67 6.08 3.91
C LYS A 299 21.54 7.60 3.74
N TYR A 300 20.68 8.23 4.54
CA TYR A 300 20.39 9.67 4.48
C TYR A 300 20.63 10.33 5.84
N PRO A 301 21.89 10.48 6.27
CA PRO A 301 22.19 11.08 7.57
C PRO A 301 21.74 12.54 7.63
N ILE A 302 21.17 12.93 8.77
CA ILE A 302 20.78 14.33 9.03
C ILE A 302 22.04 15.20 8.98
N ARG A 303 22.05 16.17 8.08
CA ARG A 303 23.13 17.14 7.98
C ARG A 303 22.81 18.38 8.81
N LEU A 304 23.77 18.80 9.62
CA LEU A 304 23.64 20.02 10.40
C LEU A 304 23.64 21.23 9.46
N HIS A 305 22.67 22.12 9.64
CA HIS A 305 22.65 23.44 9.01
C HIS A 305 22.78 24.51 10.08
N TYR A 306 23.46 25.58 9.76
CA TYR A 306 23.75 26.66 10.69
C TYR A 306 22.84 27.86 10.43
N LEU A 307 22.10 28.24 11.47
CA LEU A 307 21.37 29.49 11.53
C LEU A 307 22.27 30.52 12.23
N LYS A 308 22.83 31.45 11.50
CA LYS A 308 23.40 32.68 12.08
C LYS A 308 22.88 33.87 11.31
#